data_1b1c7801e2f0eb59ec5eb87ef6a82aef
#
_entry.id   1b1c7801e2f0eb59ec5eb87ef6a82aef
#
_cell.length_a   1.000
_cell.length_b   1.000
_cell.length_c   1.000
_cell.angle_alpha   90.00
_cell.angle_beta   90.00
_cell.angle_gamma   90.00
#
_symmetry.space_group_name_H-M   'P 1'
#
loop_
_entity.id
_entity.type
_entity.pdbx_description
1 polymer ?
#
loop_
_entity_poly.entity_id
_entity_poly.type
_entity_poly.pdbx_seq_one_letter_code
_entity_poly.pdbx_strand_id
1 'polypeptide(L)'
;MSYERVTPRARQGTTGICVEMDVTAGNGVWIQPPDRVAAVTIAVHIPSGQTGSFTIETSCNRPETLGENATGGYWDNVYGDGVTLNENTVVMIANAVTGIRVNCISGAINVAFCG
;
A
#
# COMPACT_ATOMS: atom_id res chain seq x y z
N MET A 1 7.47 -13.14 -1.25
CA MET A 1 6.89 -12.10 -0.36
C MET A 1 5.42 -12.37 -0.17
N SER A 2 4.93 -12.27 1.05
CA SER A 2 3.54 -12.52 1.39
C SER A 2 2.81 -11.18 1.57
N TYR A 3 1.66 -11.02 0.91
CA TYR A 3 0.85 -9.81 1.01
C TYR A 3 -0.43 -10.09 1.78
N GLU A 4 -0.67 -9.28 2.80
CA GLU A 4 -1.92 -9.31 3.54
C GLU A 4 -2.85 -8.22 3.00
N ARG A 5 -4.09 -8.59 2.73
CA ARG A 5 -5.09 -7.65 2.26
C ARG A 5 -5.68 -6.89 3.44
N VAL A 6 -5.63 -5.56 3.35
CA VAL A 6 -6.30 -4.69 4.30
C VAL A 6 -7.66 -4.33 3.74
N THR A 7 -8.71 -4.66 4.48
CA THR A 7 -10.07 -4.31 4.08
C THR A 7 -10.35 -2.86 4.47
N PRO A 8 -10.67 -1.98 3.50
CA PRO A 8 -11.02 -0.61 3.82
C PRO A 8 -12.23 -0.54 4.73
N ARG A 9 -12.14 0.33 5.73
CA ARG A 9 -13.26 0.65 6.60
C ARG A 9 -13.67 2.09 6.37
N ALA A 10 -14.97 2.32 6.20
CA ALA A 10 -15.48 3.68 6.13
C ALA A 10 -15.22 4.38 7.48
N ARG A 11 -14.77 5.64 7.41
CA ARG A 11 -14.74 6.49 8.59
C ARG A 11 -16.17 6.78 9.00
N GLN A 12 -16.39 6.91 10.32
CA GLN A 12 -17.72 7.20 10.83
C GLN A 12 -18.30 8.47 10.19
N GLY A 13 -19.47 8.35 9.59
CA GLY A 13 -20.15 9.47 8.94
C GLY A 13 -19.60 9.88 7.58
N THR A 14 -18.68 9.09 6.98
CA THR A 14 -18.09 9.39 5.67
C THR A 14 -18.00 8.15 4.81
N THR A 15 -17.72 8.35 3.51
CA THR A 15 -17.42 7.26 2.57
C THR A 15 -15.92 6.97 2.46
N GLY A 16 -15.09 7.64 3.24
CA GLY A 16 -13.64 7.49 3.19
C GLY A 16 -13.12 6.22 3.84
N ILE A 17 -11.85 5.98 3.68
CA ILE A 17 -11.13 4.85 4.29
C ILE A 17 -10.07 5.36 5.25
N CYS A 18 -9.79 4.56 6.28
CA CYS A 18 -8.65 4.79 7.16
C CYS A 18 -8.28 3.46 7.82
N VAL A 19 -7.19 2.88 7.36
CA VAL A 19 -6.69 1.61 7.88
C VAL A 19 -5.18 1.66 7.99
N GLU A 20 -4.62 0.97 8.99
CA GLU A 20 -3.18 0.88 9.16
C GLU A 20 -2.74 -0.53 9.55
N MET A 21 -1.48 -0.84 9.29
CA MET A 21 -0.89 -2.13 9.62
C MET A 21 0.61 -2.01 9.79
N ASP A 22 1.15 -2.77 10.75
CA ASP A 22 2.59 -2.96 10.87
C ASP A 22 3.04 -4.10 9.95
N VAL A 23 4.14 -3.88 9.24
CA VAL A 23 4.68 -4.84 8.27
C VAL A 23 6.16 -5.05 8.55
N THR A 24 6.58 -6.31 8.53
CA THR A 24 7.98 -6.69 8.72
C THR A 24 8.61 -7.18 7.42
N ALA A 25 9.94 -7.25 7.40
CA ALA A 25 10.72 -7.64 6.22
C ALA A 25 10.21 -8.96 5.60
N GLY A 26 10.15 -8.99 4.28
CA GLY A 26 9.65 -10.13 3.52
C GLY A 26 8.14 -10.21 3.39
N ASN A 27 7.42 -9.27 3.99
CA ASN A 27 5.96 -9.19 3.92
C ASN A 27 5.52 -7.90 3.24
N GLY A 28 4.27 -7.86 2.87
CA GLY A 28 3.65 -6.69 2.28
C GLY A 28 2.20 -6.57 2.70
N VAL A 29 1.63 -5.43 2.41
CA VAL A 29 0.22 -5.14 2.63
C VAL A 29 -0.34 -4.55 1.35
N TRP A 30 -1.58 -4.87 1.04
CA TRP A 30 -2.23 -4.32 -0.14
C TRP A 30 -3.68 -3.97 0.13
N ILE A 31 -4.17 -3.05 -0.68
CA ILE A 31 -5.55 -2.59 -0.60
C ILE A 31 -6.12 -2.53 -2.03
N GLN A 32 -7.38 -2.90 -2.15
CA GLN A 32 -8.17 -2.60 -3.33
C GLN A 32 -8.99 -1.35 -3.04
N PRO A 33 -8.67 -0.20 -3.67
CA PRO A 33 -9.41 1.03 -3.39
C PRO A 33 -10.90 0.88 -3.70
N PRO A 34 -11.79 1.35 -2.82
CA PRO A 34 -13.22 1.36 -3.11
C PRO A 34 -13.56 2.28 -4.28
N ASP A 35 -14.60 1.94 -5.03
CA ASP A 35 -15.03 2.69 -6.23
C ASP A 35 -15.31 4.17 -6.00
N ARG A 36 -15.68 4.53 -4.77
CA ARG A 36 -16.07 5.91 -4.42
C ARG A 36 -14.92 6.76 -3.87
N VAL A 37 -13.72 6.19 -3.81
CA VAL A 37 -12.56 6.91 -3.30
C VAL A 37 -11.78 7.47 -4.47
N ALA A 38 -11.74 8.80 -4.59
CA ALA A 38 -11.07 9.49 -5.69
C ALA A 38 -9.55 9.47 -5.57
N ALA A 39 -9.04 9.39 -4.35
CA ALA A 39 -7.61 9.35 -4.07
C ALA A 39 -7.36 8.58 -2.77
N VAL A 40 -6.21 7.91 -2.72
CA VAL A 40 -5.75 7.23 -1.50
C VAL A 40 -4.40 7.82 -1.11
N THR A 41 -4.30 8.28 0.12
CA THR A 41 -3.03 8.71 0.71
C THR A 41 -2.40 7.53 1.43
N ILE A 42 -1.14 7.28 1.12
CA ILE A 42 -0.36 6.22 1.74
C ILE A 42 0.71 6.88 2.60
N ALA A 43 0.70 6.60 3.89
CA ALA A 43 1.73 7.08 4.81
C ALA A 43 2.53 5.88 5.32
N VAL A 44 3.83 5.89 5.09
CA VAL A 44 4.72 4.84 5.57
C VAL A 44 5.68 5.46 6.57
N HIS A 45 5.69 4.92 7.77
CA HIS A 45 6.55 5.38 8.86
C HIS A 45 7.48 4.26 9.30
N ILE A 46 8.73 4.61 9.51
CA ILE A 46 9.72 3.72 10.11
C ILE A 46 9.72 4.02 11.61
N PRO A 47 9.45 3.01 12.47
CA PRO A 47 9.41 3.24 13.91
C PRO A 47 10.70 3.87 14.44
N SER A 48 10.58 4.74 15.43
CA SER A 48 11.71 5.45 16.02
C SER A 48 12.76 4.48 16.55
N GLY A 49 14.03 4.73 16.21
CA GLY A 49 15.14 3.88 16.59
C GLY A 49 15.32 2.62 15.76
N GLN A 50 14.49 2.44 14.73
CA GLN A 50 14.57 1.29 13.82
C GLN A 50 14.95 1.73 12.42
N THR A 51 15.31 0.75 11.60
CA THR A 51 15.56 0.96 10.17
C THR A 51 14.52 0.17 9.38
N GLY A 52 14.28 0.59 8.17
CA GLY A 52 13.37 -0.10 7.27
C GLY A 52 13.55 0.36 5.84
N SER A 53 13.20 -0.48 4.92
CA SER A 53 13.13 -0.11 3.49
C SER A 53 11.90 -0.75 2.87
N PHE A 54 11.33 -0.06 1.87
CA PHE A 54 10.07 -0.47 1.28
C PHE A 54 9.92 0.05 -0.14
N THR A 55 8.97 -0.53 -0.86
CA THR A 55 8.51 -0.04 -2.15
C THR A 55 7.02 0.19 -2.11
N ILE A 56 6.53 1.14 -2.91
CA ILE A 56 5.11 1.40 -3.08
C ILE A 56 4.78 1.14 -4.54
N GLU A 57 3.81 0.27 -4.79
CA GLU A 57 3.45 -0.16 -6.14
C GLU A 57 1.94 -0.06 -6.37
N THR A 58 1.56 0.23 -7.61
CA THR A 58 0.16 0.29 -8.03
C THR A 58 -0.08 -0.62 -9.22
N SER A 59 -1.32 -1.05 -9.39
CA SER A 59 -1.74 -1.84 -10.54
C SER A 59 -3.08 -1.35 -11.08
N CYS A 60 -3.24 -1.45 -12.39
CA CYS A 60 -4.50 -1.18 -13.08
C CYS A 60 -5.09 -2.46 -13.71
N ASN A 61 -4.56 -3.62 -13.38
CA ASN A 61 -5.11 -4.89 -13.86
C ASN A 61 -6.46 -5.16 -13.20
N ARG A 62 -7.26 -5.99 -13.84
CA ARG A 62 -8.56 -6.40 -13.26
C ARG A 62 -8.33 -7.08 -11.91
N PRO A 63 -9.22 -6.87 -10.94
CA PRO A 63 -9.06 -7.47 -9.61
C PRO A 63 -8.89 -9.00 -9.64
N GLU A 64 -9.55 -9.69 -10.56
CA GLU A 64 -9.42 -11.14 -10.71
C GLU A 64 -7.99 -11.55 -11.10
N THR A 65 -7.30 -10.71 -11.87
CA THR A 65 -5.92 -10.96 -12.27
C THR A 65 -4.96 -10.79 -11.11
N LEU A 66 -5.23 -9.83 -10.22
CA LEU A 66 -4.39 -9.59 -9.04
C LEU A 66 -4.49 -10.74 -8.03
N GLY A 67 -5.64 -11.36 -7.93
CA GLY A 67 -5.90 -12.41 -6.95
C GLY A 67 -6.05 -11.88 -5.53
N GLU A 68 -6.26 -12.77 -4.58
CA GLU A 68 -6.48 -12.38 -3.19
C GLU A 68 -5.21 -11.89 -2.49
N ASN A 69 -4.06 -12.34 -2.95
CA ASN A 69 -2.76 -12.04 -2.33
C ASN A 69 -1.96 -10.99 -3.11
N ALA A 70 -2.55 -10.37 -4.12
CA ALA A 70 -1.91 -9.35 -4.95
C ALA A 70 -0.55 -9.79 -5.54
N THR A 71 -0.43 -11.08 -5.85
CA THR A 71 0.80 -11.63 -6.46
C THR A 71 0.70 -11.75 -7.97
N GLY A 72 -0.49 -11.61 -8.54
CA GLY A 72 -0.72 -11.66 -9.98
C GLY A 72 -0.69 -10.28 -10.60
N GLY A 73 -0.73 -10.26 -11.94
CA GLY A 73 -0.80 -9.02 -12.70
C GLY A 73 0.51 -8.28 -12.81
N TYR A 74 0.41 -7.05 -13.29
CA TYR A 74 1.54 -6.15 -13.47
C TYR A 74 1.46 -5.02 -12.46
N TRP A 75 2.57 -4.77 -11.78
CA TRP A 75 2.69 -3.75 -10.75
C TRP A 75 3.79 -2.77 -11.11
N ASP A 76 3.48 -1.50 -10.94
CA ASP A 76 4.40 -0.41 -11.25
C ASP A 76 4.82 0.28 -9.95
N ASN A 77 6.14 0.45 -9.78
CA ASN A 77 6.68 1.19 -8.65
C ASN A 77 6.37 2.68 -8.83
N VAL A 78 5.74 3.29 -7.85
CA VAL A 78 5.32 4.70 -7.90
C VAL A 78 6.50 5.65 -8.10
N TYR A 79 7.67 5.30 -7.59
CA TYR A 79 8.87 6.14 -7.66
C TYR A 79 9.83 5.75 -8.77
N GLY A 80 9.49 4.74 -9.56
CA GLY A 80 10.34 4.26 -10.65
C GLY A 80 10.86 2.85 -10.40
N ASP A 81 11.23 2.19 -11.48
CA ASP A 81 11.67 0.80 -11.47
C ASP A 81 12.90 0.62 -10.56
N GLY A 82 12.82 -0.32 -9.63
CA GLY A 82 13.92 -0.64 -8.73
C GLY A 82 14.17 0.36 -7.59
N VAL A 83 13.34 1.39 -7.46
CA VAL A 83 13.51 2.39 -6.39
C VAL A 83 12.99 1.85 -5.06
N THR A 84 13.87 1.83 -4.06
CA THR A 84 13.56 1.45 -2.68
C THR A 84 13.69 2.66 -1.78
N LEU A 85 12.67 2.89 -0.94
CA LEU A 85 12.66 4.00 0.00
C LEU A 85 13.11 3.52 1.38
N ASN A 86 13.73 4.39 2.14
CA ASN A 86 14.25 4.07 3.49
C ASN A 86 14.00 5.19 4.50
N GLU A 87 13.01 6.03 4.24
CA GLU A 87 12.63 7.12 5.13
C GLU A 87 11.11 7.29 5.14
N ASN A 88 10.60 7.99 6.14
CA ASN A 88 9.17 8.27 6.26
C ASN A 88 8.67 8.95 4.99
N THR A 89 7.57 8.45 4.45
CA THR A 89 7.06 8.88 3.15
C THR A 89 5.54 9.00 3.21
N VAL A 90 5.03 10.06 2.59
CA VAL A 90 3.60 10.23 2.37
C VAL A 90 3.41 10.51 0.89
N VAL A 91 2.54 9.73 0.26
CA VAL A 91 2.23 9.89 -1.16
C VAL A 91 0.72 9.72 -1.39
N MET A 92 0.18 10.51 -2.31
CA MET A 92 -1.23 10.42 -2.70
C MET A 92 -1.32 9.79 -4.09
N ILE A 93 -2.14 8.76 -4.21
CA ILE A 93 -2.48 8.16 -5.50
C ILE A 93 -3.83 8.71 -5.92
N ALA A 94 -3.79 9.64 -6.86
CA ALA A 94 -5.00 10.35 -7.34
C ALA A 94 -5.66 9.67 -8.54
N ASN A 95 -5.02 8.68 -9.13
CA ASN A 95 -5.54 7.97 -10.28
C ASN A 95 -6.38 6.77 -9.86
N ALA A 96 -7.36 6.43 -10.70
CA ALA A 96 -8.14 5.21 -10.50
C ALA A 96 -7.24 4.00 -10.74
N VAL A 97 -6.88 3.32 -9.68
CA VAL A 97 -6.09 2.07 -9.71
C VAL A 97 -6.90 0.96 -9.06
N THR A 98 -6.61 -0.27 -9.45
CA THR A 98 -7.31 -1.45 -8.91
C THR A 98 -6.61 -2.04 -7.71
N GLY A 99 -5.35 -1.74 -7.52
CA GLY A 99 -4.59 -2.21 -6.36
C GLY A 99 -3.45 -1.28 -6.01
N ILE A 100 -3.19 -1.20 -4.72
CA ILE A 100 -2.02 -0.50 -4.16
C ILE A 100 -1.39 -1.46 -3.17
N ARG A 101 -0.08 -1.65 -3.28
CA ARG A 101 0.64 -2.50 -2.32
C ARG A 101 1.92 -1.85 -1.85
N VAL A 102 2.29 -2.16 -0.62
CA VAL A 102 3.56 -1.72 -0.02
C VAL A 102 4.32 -2.96 0.40
N ASN A 103 5.54 -3.06 -0.08
CA ASN A 103 6.43 -4.18 0.22
C ASN A 103 7.47 -3.74 1.24
N CYS A 104 7.57 -4.44 2.36
CA CYS A 104 8.66 -4.22 3.29
C CYS A 104 9.85 -5.09 2.87
N ILE A 105 10.94 -4.46 2.48
CA ILE A 105 12.13 -5.13 1.99
C ILE A 105 13.05 -5.50 3.16
N SER A 106 13.25 -4.58 4.09
CA SER A 106 14.08 -4.82 5.27
C SER A 106 13.49 -4.08 6.47
N GLY A 107 13.79 -4.57 7.68
CA GLY A 107 13.37 -3.94 8.92
C GLY A 107 11.87 -4.04 9.18
N ALA A 108 11.31 -2.95 9.66
CA ALA A 108 9.88 -2.85 9.98
C ALA A 108 9.33 -1.48 9.59
N ILE A 109 8.08 -1.46 9.16
CA ILE A 109 7.38 -0.24 8.78
C ILE A 109 5.94 -0.26 9.29
N ASN A 110 5.35 0.92 9.45
CA ASN A 110 3.92 1.09 9.66
C ASN A 110 3.34 1.71 8.40
N VAL A 111 2.31 1.10 7.85
CA VAL A 111 1.64 1.54 6.63
C VAL A 111 0.22 1.95 6.94
N ALA A 112 -0.16 3.16 6.55
CA ALA A 112 -1.52 3.66 6.68
C ALA A 112 -2.07 4.03 5.30
N PHE A 113 -3.32 3.68 5.06
CA PHE A 113 -4.07 4.07 3.87
C PHE A 113 -5.25 4.92 4.31
N CYS A 114 -5.37 6.14 3.76
CA CYS A 114 -6.46 7.06 4.03
C CYS A 114 -7.02 7.62 2.73
N GLY A 115 -8.33 7.78 2.71
CA GLY A 115 -8.98 8.35 1.53
C GLY A 115 -10.40 8.81 1.78
#